data_231781b972bb563bcf8c8f9fefc2e2d1
#
_entry.id   231781b972bb563bcf8c8f9fefc2e2d1
#
_cell.length_a   1.000
_cell.length_b   1.000
_cell.length_c   1.000
_cell.angle_alpha   90.00
_cell.angle_beta   90.00
_cell.angle_gamma   90.00
#
_symmetry.space_group_name_H-M   'P 1'
#
loop_
_entity.id
_entity.type
_entity.pdbx_description
1 polymer ?
#
loop_
_entity_poly.entity_id
_entity_poly.type
_entity_poly.pdbx_seq_one_letter_code
_entity_poly.pdbx_strand_id
1 'polypeptide(L)'
;MVLRLEVIDFNDPSNQALVARMPESGTAAIVYGAQLVVQQNQEAIFFREGKAMDRFGPGVHRLTTSNIPILSKVLNAPWEKSPFQACVYFVAKQIFHDQRWGTRQPIMIRDPDFGAVRLRGFGKFAYRVSDASLLVNSLVGTQGKITTQEINDFLRDSVVSGLTDFLSTANVPLLQLPEKFDEVSAAARVKLAGEFSRYGLELVQFVISSITPPEEVERAIDAKMSDRMG
;
A
#
# COMPACT_ATOMS: atom_id res chain seq x y z
N MET A 1 -20.77 19.95 -20.03
CA MET A 1 -21.92 19.18 -19.49
C MET A 1 -21.50 18.63 -18.12
N VAL A 2 -22.21 18.97 -17.06
CA VAL A 2 -21.87 18.47 -15.71
C VAL A 2 -22.45 17.07 -15.57
N LEU A 3 -21.60 16.09 -15.23
CA LEU A 3 -22.04 14.73 -14.94
C LEU A 3 -22.93 14.74 -13.68
N ARG A 4 -24.12 14.17 -13.79
CA ARG A 4 -25.08 14.04 -12.68
C ARG A 4 -25.16 12.59 -12.25
N LEU A 5 -24.94 12.32 -10.97
CA LEU A 5 -24.92 10.96 -10.40
C LEU A 5 -26.15 10.73 -9.53
N GLU A 6 -26.94 9.73 -9.91
CA GLU A 6 -28.07 9.20 -9.15
C GLU A 6 -27.69 7.85 -8.48
N VAL A 7 -26.79 7.11 -9.10
CA VAL A 7 -26.16 5.92 -8.54
C VAL A 7 -24.66 6.09 -8.63
N ILE A 8 -23.98 5.82 -7.54
CA ILE A 8 -22.54 5.94 -7.37
C ILE A 8 -22.03 4.58 -6.92
N ASP A 9 -21.35 3.88 -7.80
CA ASP A 9 -20.75 2.57 -7.50
C ASP A 9 -19.45 2.39 -8.26
N PHE A 10 -18.64 1.48 -7.78
CA PHE A 10 -17.44 1.05 -8.48
C PHE A 10 -17.25 -0.45 -8.26
N ASN A 11 -17.12 -1.19 -9.35
CA ASN A 11 -16.81 -2.60 -9.34
C ASN A 11 -15.55 -2.85 -10.16
N ASP A 12 -14.56 -3.54 -9.56
CA ASP A 12 -13.34 -3.97 -10.23
C ASP A 12 -13.25 -5.50 -10.26
N PRO A 13 -13.71 -6.15 -11.34
CA PRO A 13 -13.61 -7.60 -11.48
C PRO A 13 -12.17 -8.12 -11.51
N SER A 14 -11.21 -7.26 -11.83
CA SER A 14 -9.78 -7.62 -11.88
C SER A 14 -9.12 -7.68 -10.51
N ASN A 15 -9.74 -7.09 -9.48
CA ASN A 15 -9.15 -6.89 -8.15
C ASN A 15 -7.76 -6.20 -8.16
N GLN A 16 -7.48 -5.40 -9.19
CA GLN A 16 -6.21 -4.69 -9.34
C GLN A 16 -6.29 -3.21 -8.96
N ALA A 17 -7.48 -2.66 -8.88
CA ALA A 17 -7.67 -1.30 -8.43
C ALA A 17 -7.54 -1.22 -6.90
N LEU A 18 -6.52 -0.51 -6.42
CA LEU A 18 -6.40 -0.17 -5.01
C LEU A 18 -7.31 0.99 -4.65
N VAL A 19 -7.34 2.00 -5.50
CA VAL A 19 -8.20 3.18 -5.37
C VAL A 19 -8.78 3.53 -6.74
N ALA A 20 -10.06 3.83 -6.76
CA ALA A 20 -10.74 4.37 -7.94
C ALA A 20 -11.53 5.62 -7.56
N ARG A 21 -11.52 6.60 -8.45
CA ARG A 21 -12.21 7.88 -8.28
C ARG A 21 -13.42 7.96 -9.20
N MET A 22 -14.53 8.41 -8.67
CA MET A 22 -15.76 8.65 -9.42
C MET A 22 -16.18 10.12 -9.28
N PRO A 23 -16.29 10.88 -10.36
CA PRO A 23 -15.85 10.58 -11.73
C PRO A 23 -14.30 10.49 -11.79
N GLU A 24 -13.77 9.86 -12.83
CA GLU A 24 -12.31 9.70 -13.00
C GLU A 24 -11.55 11.05 -13.05
N SER A 25 -12.21 12.08 -13.54
CA SER A 25 -11.67 13.45 -13.53
C SER A 25 -12.75 14.47 -13.17
N GLY A 26 -12.33 15.58 -12.58
CA GLY A 26 -13.23 16.67 -12.18
C GLY A 26 -14.15 16.30 -11.02
N THR A 27 -15.36 16.83 -11.02
CA THR A 27 -16.40 16.54 -10.01
C THR A 27 -17.72 16.21 -10.71
N ALA A 28 -18.61 15.53 -10.00
CA ALA A 28 -19.95 15.27 -10.46
C ALA A 28 -20.99 15.99 -9.57
N ALA A 29 -22.13 16.30 -10.15
CA ALA A 29 -23.28 16.79 -9.42
C ALA A 29 -23.99 15.62 -8.74
N ILE A 30 -23.93 15.56 -7.40
CA ILE A 30 -24.58 14.52 -6.59
C ILE A 30 -25.94 15.03 -6.14
N VAL A 31 -26.98 14.30 -6.51
CA VAL A 31 -28.36 14.67 -6.19
C VAL A 31 -28.78 14.16 -4.82
N TYR A 32 -29.71 14.86 -4.18
CA TYR A 32 -30.31 14.39 -2.92
C TYR A 32 -31.03 13.06 -3.15
N GLY A 33 -30.76 12.09 -2.28
CA GLY A 33 -31.32 10.75 -2.39
C GLY A 33 -30.61 9.82 -3.37
N ALA A 34 -29.49 10.24 -3.96
CA ALA A 34 -28.62 9.36 -4.76
C ALA A 34 -28.23 8.12 -3.95
N GLN A 35 -28.05 7.01 -4.65
CA GLN A 35 -27.61 5.74 -4.04
C GLN A 35 -26.09 5.59 -4.16
N LEU A 36 -25.44 5.40 -3.02
CA LEU A 36 -24.03 5.01 -2.96
C LEU A 36 -23.97 3.51 -2.65
N VAL A 37 -23.37 2.74 -3.55
CA VAL A 37 -23.18 1.29 -3.37
C VAL A 37 -21.71 1.03 -3.09
N VAL A 38 -21.41 0.51 -1.90
CA VAL A 38 -20.05 0.17 -1.47
C VAL A 38 -19.96 -1.35 -1.32
N GLN A 39 -19.04 -1.97 -2.04
CA GLN A 39 -18.83 -3.41 -1.99
C GLN A 39 -18.28 -3.86 -0.63
N GLN A 40 -18.41 -5.17 -0.30
CA GLN A 40 -17.98 -5.72 0.98
C GLN A 40 -16.48 -5.52 1.27
N ASN A 41 -15.67 -5.43 0.23
CA ASN A 41 -14.23 -5.25 0.29
C ASN A 41 -13.79 -3.80 0.02
N GLN A 42 -14.70 -2.83 0.15
CA GLN A 42 -14.44 -1.43 -0.15
C GLN A 42 -14.83 -0.49 1.00
N GLU A 43 -14.26 0.69 0.96
CA GLU A 43 -14.67 1.88 1.70
C GLU A 43 -14.79 3.04 0.71
N ALA A 44 -15.86 3.83 0.80
CA ALA A 44 -16.06 5.00 -0.03
C ALA A 44 -15.82 6.28 0.78
N ILE A 45 -15.14 7.25 0.18
CA ILE A 45 -14.83 8.54 0.81
C ILE A 45 -15.26 9.66 -0.13
N PHE A 46 -16.09 10.58 0.38
CA PHE A 46 -16.44 11.80 -0.33
C PHE A 46 -15.30 12.82 -0.22
N PHE A 47 -14.98 13.43 -1.36
CA PHE A 47 -14.03 14.54 -1.45
C PHE A 47 -14.68 15.77 -2.06
N ARG A 48 -14.44 16.89 -1.44
CA ARG A 48 -14.81 18.21 -1.94
C ARG A 48 -13.68 19.20 -1.72
N GLU A 49 -13.32 19.94 -2.75
CA GLU A 49 -12.28 20.98 -2.68
C GLU A 49 -10.95 20.44 -2.13
N GLY A 50 -10.59 19.18 -2.53
CA GLY A 50 -9.34 18.53 -2.10
C GLY A 50 -9.34 18.00 -0.66
N LYS A 51 -10.49 18.02 0.04
CA LYS A 51 -10.61 17.53 1.42
C LYS A 51 -11.48 16.30 1.51
N ALA A 52 -11.03 15.32 2.30
CA ALA A 52 -11.85 14.18 2.70
C ALA A 52 -13.00 14.65 3.59
N MET A 53 -14.20 14.21 3.28
CA MET A 53 -15.43 14.51 4.02
C MET A 53 -15.94 13.25 4.72
N ASP A 54 -17.12 12.76 4.33
CA ASP A 54 -17.76 11.62 4.95
C ASP A 54 -17.26 10.31 4.36
N ARG A 55 -17.24 9.25 5.19
CA ARG A 55 -16.82 7.89 4.82
C ARG A 55 -17.99 6.93 4.95
N PHE A 56 -18.03 5.94 4.06
CA PHE A 56 -19.06 4.91 4.05
C PHE A 56 -18.41 3.53 3.94
N GLY A 57 -18.79 2.66 4.86
CA GLY A 57 -18.47 1.22 4.78
C GLY A 57 -19.37 0.49 3.80
N PRO A 58 -19.21 -0.85 3.71
CA PRO A 58 -19.99 -1.70 2.81
C PRO A 58 -21.50 -1.54 2.99
N GLY A 59 -22.21 -1.58 1.88
CA GLY A 59 -23.68 -1.51 1.85
C GLY A 59 -24.22 -0.55 0.80
N VAL A 60 -25.54 -0.41 0.79
CA VAL A 60 -26.26 0.54 -0.05
C VAL A 60 -26.71 1.70 0.83
N HIS A 61 -26.24 2.88 0.54
CA HIS A 61 -26.50 4.10 1.30
C HIS A 61 -27.28 5.09 0.44
N ARG A 62 -28.48 5.46 0.89
CA ARG A 62 -29.22 6.57 0.29
C ARG A 62 -28.69 7.87 0.88
N LEU A 63 -28.12 8.72 0.03
CA LEU A 63 -27.45 9.94 0.48
C LEU A 63 -28.46 11.01 0.86
N THR A 64 -28.39 11.46 2.12
CA THR A 64 -29.21 12.52 2.71
C THR A 64 -28.34 13.43 3.57
N THR A 65 -28.85 14.60 3.96
CA THR A 65 -28.09 15.51 4.83
C THR A 65 -27.72 14.90 6.17
N SER A 66 -28.46 13.90 6.64
CA SER A 66 -28.21 13.25 7.92
C SER A 66 -27.03 12.28 7.91
N ASN A 67 -26.74 11.64 6.78
CA ASN A 67 -25.64 10.67 6.70
C ASN A 67 -24.37 11.20 6.01
N ILE A 68 -24.35 12.49 5.64
CA ILE A 68 -23.15 13.22 5.21
C ILE A 68 -22.93 14.48 6.06
N PRO A 69 -22.77 14.33 7.39
CA PRO A 69 -22.79 15.49 8.31
C PRO A 69 -21.63 16.46 8.09
N ILE A 70 -20.45 15.99 7.65
CA ILE A 70 -19.30 16.86 7.39
C ILE A 70 -19.55 17.68 6.13
N LEU A 71 -19.96 17.01 5.05
CA LEU A 71 -20.26 17.67 3.78
C LEU A 71 -21.44 18.63 3.88
N SER A 72 -22.48 18.25 4.64
CA SER A 72 -23.67 19.08 4.85
C SER A 72 -23.35 20.41 5.53
N LYS A 73 -22.37 20.46 6.44
CA LYS A 73 -21.95 21.70 7.10
C LYS A 73 -21.26 22.69 6.14
N VAL A 74 -20.73 22.21 5.04
CA VAL A 74 -20.02 23.02 4.06
C VAL A 74 -20.96 23.50 2.93
N LEU A 75 -22.17 22.94 2.85
CA LEU A 75 -23.16 23.35 1.86
C LEU A 75 -23.77 24.71 2.23
N ASN A 76 -23.60 25.69 1.34
CA ASN A 76 -24.13 27.04 1.52
C ASN A 76 -25.62 27.18 1.12
N ALA A 77 -26.24 26.13 0.56
CA ALA A 77 -27.62 26.11 0.10
C ALA A 77 -28.29 24.75 0.43
N PRO A 78 -29.62 24.69 0.57
CA PRO A 78 -30.32 23.43 0.78
C PRO A 78 -30.04 22.45 -0.35
N TRP A 79 -29.43 21.31 -0.04
CA TRP A 79 -29.09 20.27 -1.01
C TRP A 79 -30.34 19.70 -1.74
N GLU A 80 -31.45 19.60 -1.04
CA GLU A 80 -32.72 19.15 -1.61
C GLU A 80 -33.15 19.93 -2.86
N LYS A 81 -32.71 21.19 -2.97
CA LYS A 81 -33.05 22.08 -4.10
C LYS A 81 -31.98 22.13 -5.18
N SER A 82 -30.76 21.77 -4.86
CA SER A 82 -29.63 21.93 -5.79
C SER A 82 -28.56 20.86 -5.54
N PRO A 83 -28.12 20.11 -6.56
CA PRO A 83 -27.04 19.13 -6.39
C PRO A 83 -25.75 19.82 -5.98
N PHE A 84 -24.92 19.12 -5.23
CA PHE A 84 -23.57 19.59 -4.88
C PHE A 84 -22.48 18.89 -5.71
N GLN A 85 -21.37 19.58 -5.88
CA GLN A 85 -20.22 19.07 -6.63
C GLN A 85 -19.26 18.32 -5.68
N ALA A 86 -18.99 17.06 -5.97
CA ALA A 86 -18.01 16.26 -5.25
C ALA A 86 -17.44 15.16 -6.13
N CYS A 87 -16.42 14.48 -5.65
CA CYS A 87 -16.00 13.18 -6.14
C CYS A 87 -15.97 12.16 -5.00
N VAL A 88 -16.03 10.89 -5.36
CA VAL A 88 -16.01 9.78 -4.42
C VAL A 88 -14.79 8.92 -4.74
N TYR A 89 -14.00 8.58 -3.74
CA TYR A 89 -12.94 7.59 -3.84
C TYR A 89 -13.42 6.27 -3.26
N PHE A 90 -13.33 5.21 -4.05
CA PHE A 90 -13.52 3.84 -3.60
C PHE A 90 -12.15 3.23 -3.33
N VAL A 91 -11.95 2.77 -2.11
CA VAL A 91 -10.69 2.22 -1.62
C VAL A 91 -10.87 0.76 -1.29
N ALA A 92 -10.06 -0.11 -1.88
CA ALA A 92 -10.09 -1.53 -1.62
C ALA A 92 -9.53 -1.82 -0.21
N LYS A 93 -10.22 -2.71 0.54
CA LYS A 93 -9.90 -3.06 1.93
C LYS A 93 -9.43 -4.49 2.11
N GLN A 94 -9.43 -5.30 1.03
CA GLN A 94 -8.89 -6.66 1.06
C GLN A 94 -7.38 -6.64 1.31
N ILE A 95 -6.85 -7.82 1.67
CA ILE A 95 -5.41 -8.01 1.75
C ILE A 95 -4.88 -8.31 0.34
N PHE A 96 -3.89 -7.56 -0.08
CA PHE A 96 -3.16 -7.78 -1.32
C PHE A 96 -1.98 -8.70 -1.04
N HIS A 97 -2.16 -9.98 -1.37
CA HIS A 97 -1.16 -11.04 -1.17
C HIS A 97 -0.13 -11.09 -2.30
N ASP A 98 0.97 -11.79 -2.05
CA ASP A 98 1.98 -12.18 -3.05
C ASP A 98 2.60 -11.01 -3.82
N GLN A 99 2.69 -9.84 -3.20
CA GLN A 99 3.38 -8.70 -3.79
C GLN A 99 4.89 -8.97 -3.77
N ARG A 100 5.53 -8.91 -4.92
CA ARG A 100 6.95 -9.27 -5.06
C ARG A 100 7.85 -8.08 -4.82
N TRP A 101 8.91 -8.26 -4.06
CA TRP A 101 10.01 -7.33 -3.95
C TRP A 101 11.32 -7.99 -4.38
N GLY A 102 12.28 -7.19 -4.81
CA GLY A 102 13.61 -7.66 -5.16
C GLY A 102 14.55 -6.48 -5.37
N THR A 103 15.82 -6.69 -5.09
CA THR A 103 16.84 -5.69 -5.26
C THR A 103 17.16 -5.50 -6.75
N ARG A 104 17.00 -4.27 -7.25
CA ARG A 104 17.39 -3.92 -8.64
C ARG A 104 18.90 -3.93 -8.79
N GLN A 105 19.59 -3.47 -7.75
CA GLN A 105 21.04 -3.47 -7.65
C GLN A 105 21.46 -4.18 -6.35
N PRO A 106 22.65 -4.78 -6.29
CA PRO A 106 23.14 -5.38 -5.06
C PRO A 106 23.18 -4.35 -3.93
N ILE A 107 22.70 -4.74 -2.76
CA ILE A 107 22.81 -3.96 -1.52
C ILE A 107 24.16 -4.28 -0.87
N MET A 108 24.80 -3.28 -0.27
CA MET A 108 26.06 -3.46 0.43
C MET A 108 25.80 -3.54 1.93
N ILE A 109 26.24 -4.62 2.56
CA ILE A 109 26.20 -4.79 4.01
C ILE A 109 27.59 -5.05 4.57
N ARG A 110 27.76 -4.88 5.88
CA ARG A 110 28.98 -5.32 6.59
C ARG A 110 28.70 -6.66 7.22
N ASP A 111 29.53 -7.63 6.87
CA ASP A 111 29.55 -8.96 7.46
C ASP A 111 30.75 -9.10 8.40
N PRO A 112 30.60 -9.73 9.60
CA PRO A 112 31.70 -9.90 10.55
C PRO A 112 32.87 -10.74 10.01
N ASP A 113 32.58 -11.74 9.18
CA ASP A 113 33.55 -12.70 8.66
C ASP A 113 34.14 -12.31 7.30
N PHE A 114 33.38 -11.64 6.45
CA PHE A 114 33.73 -11.32 5.06
C PHE A 114 33.91 -9.82 4.80
N GLY A 115 33.65 -8.95 5.79
CA GLY A 115 33.77 -7.51 5.62
C GLY A 115 32.62 -6.90 4.80
N ALA A 116 32.93 -6.06 3.81
CA ALA A 116 31.90 -5.47 2.95
C ALA A 116 31.45 -6.45 1.86
N VAL A 117 30.19 -6.87 1.91
CA VAL A 117 29.60 -7.84 0.98
C VAL A 117 28.45 -7.22 0.21
N ARG A 118 28.36 -7.53 -1.08
CA ARG A 118 27.23 -7.17 -1.93
C ARG A 118 26.24 -8.32 -1.95
N LEU A 119 24.96 -8.03 -1.66
CA LEU A 119 23.92 -9.03 -1.64
C LEU A 119 22.80 -8.69 -2.62
N ARG A 120 22.20 -9.69 -3.20
CA ARG A 120 20.92 -9.60 -3.89
C ARG A 120 19.86 -10.37 -3.11
N GLY A 121 18.66 -9.83 -3.04
CA GLY A 121 17.57 -10.49 -2.35
C GLY A 121 16.26 -10.30 -3.07
N PHE A 122 15.36 -11.22 -2.84
CA PHE A 122 13.98 -11.14 -3.28
C PHE A 122 13.05 -11.87 -2.32
N GLY A 123 11.79 -11.54 -2.42
CA GLY A 123 10.76 -12.16 -1.60
C GLY A 123 9.39 -11.62 -1.90
N LYS A 124 8.51 -11.73 -0.94
CA LYS A 124 7.12 -11.33 -1.04
C LYS A 124 6.69 -10.53 0.18
N PHE A 125 5.67 -9.72 -0.01
CA PHE A 125 4.97 -9.07 1.09
C PHE A 125 3.46 -9.05 0.82
N ALA A 126 2.69 -8.84 1.87
CA ALA A 126 1.26 -8.61 1.79
C ALA A 126 0.89 -7.37 2.60
N TYR A 127 -0.02 -6.58 2.10
CA TYR A 127 -0.49 -5.39 2.77
C TYR A 127 -2.00 -5.19 2.60
N ARG A 128 -2.57 -4.33 3.42
CA ARG A 128 -3.94 -3.84 3.28
C ARG A 128 -4.00 -2.34 3.57
N VAL A 129 -5.09 -1.71 3.17
CA VAL A 129 -5.36 -0.32 3.54
C VAL A 129 -5.93 -0.28 4.95
N SER A 130 -5.20 0.36 5.87
CA SER A 130 -5.64 0.61 7.25
C SER A 130 -6.38 1.93 7.38
N ASP A 131 -5.88 2.99 6.76
CA ASP A 131 -6.52 4.31 6.70
C ASP A 131 -6.67 4.78 5.25
N ALA A 132 -7.89 4.68 4.73
CA ALA A 132 -8.20 5.04 3.35
C ALA A 132 -8.05 6.57 3.09
N SER A 133 -8.37 7.42 4.06
CA SER A 133 -8.21 8.87 3.92
C SER A 133 -6.76 9.28 3.86
N LEU A 134 -5.91 8.68 4.70
CA LEU A 134 -4.48 8.94 4.68
C LEU A 134 -3.86 8.47 3.37
N LEU A 135 -4.26 7.29 2.86
CA LEU A 135 -3.80 6.77 1.59
C LEU A 135 -4.14 7.73 0.43
N VAL A 136 -5.41 8.16 0.34
CA VAL A 136 -5.85 9.07 -0.72
C VAL A 136 -5.11 10.41 -0.63
N ASN A 137 -4.98 10.98 0.55
CA ASN A 137 -4.30 12.27 0.72
C ASN A 137 -2.79 12.19 0.45
N SER A 138 -2.15 11.06 0.78
CA SER A 138 -0.68 10.93 0.72
C SER A 138 -0.17 10.47 -0.65
N LEU A 139 -0.86 9.54 -1.29
CA LEU A 139 -0.37 8.87 -2.49
C LEU A 139 -1.24 9.07 -3.74
N VAL A 140 -2.57 9.18 -3.55
CA VAL A 140 -3.49 9.23 -4.70
C VAL A 140 -3.58 10.62 -5.30
N GLY A 141 -3.65 11.63 -4.46
CA GLY A 141 -3.80 13.03 -4.91
C GLY A 141 -5.05 13.20 -5.78
N THR A 142 -4.85 13.70 -7.02
CA THR A 142 -5.93 13.94 -7.99
C THR A 142 -6.06 12.86 -9.07
N GLN A 143 -5.34 11.75 -8.95
CA GLN A 143 -5.40 10.66 -9.92
C GLN A 143 -6.77 9.99 -9.91
N GLY A 144 -7.24 9.62 -11.10
CA GLY A 144 -8.56 9.00 -11.27
C GLY A 144 -8.61 7.54 -10.84
N LYS A 145 -7.49 6.82 -10.96
CA LYS A 145 -7.35 5.42 -10.57
C LYS A 145 -5.91 5.13 -10.18
N ILE A 146 -5.70 4.35 -9.13
CA ILE A 146 -4.40 3.80 -8.77
C ILE A 146 -4.51 2.29 -8.67
N THR A 147 -3.61 1.62 -9.34
CA THR A 147 -3.51 0.16 -9.35
C THR A 147 -2.56 -0.33 -8.26
N THR A 148 -2.71 -1.61 -7.89
CA THR A 148 -1.76 -2.28 -7.01
C THR A 148 -0.34 -2.27 -7.56
N GLN A 149 -0.18 -2.32 -8.90
CA GLN A 149 1.14 -2.28 -9.53
C GLN A 149 1.88 -0.97 -9.27
N GLU A 150 1.20 0.17 -9.42
CA GLU A 150 1.81 1.49 -9.18
C GLU A 150 2.24 1.67 -7.72
N ILE A 151 1.39 1.23 -6.78
CA ILE A 151 1.72 1.24 -5.36
C ILE A 151 2.87 0.27 -5.05
N ASN A 152 2.87 -0.91 -5.66
CA ASN A 152 3.93 -1.91 -5.44
C ASN A 152 5.29 -1.42 -5.91
N ASP A 153 5.36 -0.70 -7.02
CA ASP A 153 6.63 -0.13 -7.50
C ASP A 153 7.19 0.89 -6.49
N PHE A 154 6.32 1.70 -5.90
CA PHE A 154 6.68 2.62 -4.83
C PHE A 154 7.08 1.87 -3.53
N LEU A 155 6.28 0.90 -3.09
CA LEU A 155 6.54 0.15 -1.86
C LEU A 155 7.79 -0.73 -1.96
N ARG A 156 8.10 -1.24 -3.16
CA ARG A 156 9.30 -2.04 -3.40
C ARG A 156 10.58 -1.29 -3.01
N ASP A 157 10.70 -0.04 -3.42
CA ASP A 157 11.87 0.77 -3.11
C ASP A 157 11.97 1.04 -1.60
N SER A 158 10.85 1.28 -0.94
CA SER A 158 10.77 1.43 0.53
C SER A 158 11.16 0.13 1.25
N VAL A 159 10.69 -1.02 0.76
CA VAL A 159 11.03 -2.34 1.31
C VAL A 159 12.52 -2.61 1.18
N VAL A 160 13.12 -2.40 0.00
CA VAL A 160 14.54 -2.64 -0.22
C VAL A 160 15.39 -1.73 0.65
N SER A 161 15.04 -0.45 0.74
CA SER A 161 15.75 0.52 1.60
C SER A 161 15.68 0.12 3.08
N GLY A 162 14.47 -0.17 3.59
CA GLY A 162 14.29 -0.54 4.98
C GLY A 162 14.93 -1.88 5.35
N LEU A 163 14.93 -2.85 4.43
CA LEU A 163 15.63 -4.13 4.60
C LEU A 163 17.15 -3.93 4.62
N THR A 164 17.69 -3.07 3.76
CA THR A 164 19.12 -2.74 3.74
C THR A 164 19.56 -2.14 5.07
N ASP A 165 18.81 -1.17 5.57
CA ASP A 165 19.07 -0.57 6.88
C ASP A 165 19.00 -1.58 8.01
N PHE A 166 17.99 -2.47 7.96
CA PHE A 166 17.83 -3.52 8.95
C PHE A 166 19.02 -4.48 8.94
N LEU A 167 19.39 -5.02 7.80
CA LEU A 167 20.52 -5.96 7.66
C LEU A 167 21.85 -5.32 8.06
N SER A 168 22.04 -4.03 7.78
CA SER A 168 23.24 -3.29 8.16
C SER A 168 23.40 -3.13 9.68
N THR A 169 22.30 -3.18 10.42
CA THR A 169 22.27 -2.99 11.88
C THR A 169 22.10 -4.28 12.67
N ALA A 170 21.53 -5.32 12.06
CA ALA A 170 21.19 -6.57 12.73
C ALA A 170 22.39 -7.47 13.08
N ASN A 171 23.56 -7.20 12.47
CA ASN A 171 24.79 -7.98 12.66
C ASN A 171 24.60 -9.50 12.53
N VAL A 172 23.73 -9.93 11.61
CA VAL A 172 23.52 -11.35 11.34
C VAL A 172 24.59 -11.82 10.36
N PRO A 173 25.44 -12.78 10.74
CA PRO A 173 26.48 -13.31 9.83
C PRO A 173 25.85 -13.92 8.57
N LEU A 174 26.47 -13.69 7.43
CA LEU A 174 25.97 -14.14 6.12
C LEU A 174 25.75 -15.66 6.09
N LEU A 175 26.64 -16.43 6.72
CA LEU A 175 26.54 -17.89 6.82
C LEU A 175 25.30 -18.37 7.59
N GLN A 176 24.76 -17.55 8.48
CA GLN A 176 23.58 -17.89 9.28
C GLN A 176 22.28 -17.36 8.68
N LEU A 177 22.35 -16.49 7.68
CA LEU A 177 21.18 -15.87 7.09
C LEU A 177 20.14 -16.88 6.56
N PRO A 178 20.54 -17.95 5.83
CA PRO A 178 19.56 -18.91 5.30
C PRO A 178 18.77 -19.63 6.40
N GLU A 179 19.40 -19.94 7.53
CA GLU A 179 18.77 -20.59 8.67
C GLU A 179 17.85 -19.66 9.47
N LYS A 180 18.04 -18.33 9.30
CA LYS A 180 17.35 -17.29 10.07
C LYS A 180 16.39 -16.44 9.23
N PHE A 181 16.05 -16.84 8.01
CA PHE A 181 15.17 -16.04 7.17
C PHE A 181 13.83 -15.70 7.81
N ASP A 182 13.24 -16.61 8.57
CA ASP A 182 11.97 -16.37 9.24
C ASP A 182 12.11 -15.33 10.36
N GLU A 183 13.18 -15.44 11.18
CA GLU A 183 13.47 -14.49 12.27
C GLU A 183 13.79 -13.10 11.70
N VAL A 184 14.64 -13.04 10.67
CA VAL A 184 15.01 -11.81 9.97
C VAL A 184 13.80 -11.19 9.30
N SER A 185 12.94 -11.98 8.65
CA SER A 185 11.70 -11.51 8.04
C SER A 185 10.74 -10.91 9.07
N ALA A 186 10.58 -11.58 10.23
CA ALA A 186 9.71 -11.08 11.30
C ALA A 186 10.22 -9.75 11.88
N ALA A 187 11.53 -9.65 12.13
CA ALA A 187 12.15 -8.43 12.64
C ALA A 187 12.13 -7.30 11.63
N ALA A 188 12.43 -7.58 10.36
CA ALA A 188 12.35 -6.61 9.27
C ALA A 188 10.91 -6.09 9.08
N ARG A 189 9.89 -6.96 9.22
CA ARG A 189 8.48 -6.57 9.16
C ARG A 189 8.15 -5.50 10.20
N VAL A 190 8.63 -5.64 11.42
CA VAL A 190 8.38 -4.64 12.49
C VAL A 190 8.96 -3.28 12.11
N LYS A 191 10.18 -3.24 11.56
CA LYS A 191 10.82 -2.00 11.11
C LYS A 191 10.07 -1.38 9.92
N LEU A 192 9.70 -2.20 8.93
CA LEU A 192 9.02 -1.76 7.71
C LEU A 192 7.58 -1.30 7.98
N ALA A 193 6.91 -1.82 9.01
CA ALA A 193 5.53 -1.46 9.34
C ALA A 193 5.35 0.05 9.53
N GLY A 194 6.33 0.74 10.08
CA GLY A 194 6.33 2.20 10.23
C GLY A 194 6.30 2.95 8.91
N GLU A 195 7.01 2.46 7.90
CA GLU A 195 7.02 3.06 6.56
C GLU A 195 5.65 2.91 5.88
N PHE A 196 5.03 1.74 5.98
CA PHE A 196 3.70 1.49 5.41
C PHE A 196 2.63 2.34 6.09
N SER A 197 2.66 2.47 7.41
CA SER A 197 1.67 3.21 8.18
C SER A 197 1.65 4.71 7.85
N ARG A 198 2.75 5.30 7.41
CA ARG A 198 2.82 6.69 6.96
C ARG A 198 1.88 6.99 5.79
N TYR A 199 1.55 5.97 5.00
CA TYR A 199 0.67 6.08 3.83
C TYR A 199 -0.71 5.46 4.04
N GLY A 200 -1.07 5.15 5.29
CA GLY A 200 -2.35 4.52 5.59
C GLY A 200 -2.41 3.04 5.19
N LEU A 201 -1.25 2.39 5.08
CA LEU A 201 -1.11 0.97 4.77
C LEU A 201 -0.66 0.19 6.00
N GLU A 202 -1.05 -1.08 6.09
CA GLU A 202 -0.59 -2.03 7.08
C GLU A 202 0.16 -3.16 6.39
N LEU A 203 1.42 -3.37 6.76
CA LEU A 203 2.21 -4.51 6.32
C LEU A 203 1.78 -5.76 7.08
N VAL A 204 0.99 -6.62 6.42
CA VAL A 204 0.43 -7.84 7.03
C VAL A 204 1.47 -8.95 7.10
N GLN A 205 2.24 -9.12 6.02
CA GLN A 205 3.25 -10.17 5.90
C GLN A 205 4.49 -9.64 5.17
N PHE A 206 5.64 -10.09 5.59
CA PHE A 206 6.91 -9.85 4.89
C PHE A 206 7.73 -11.14 4.92
N VAL A 207 8.21 -11.58 3.77
CA VAL A 207 8.97 -12.82 3.60
C VAL A 207 10.20 -12.55 2.74
N ILE A 208 11.34 -13.00 3.24
CA ILE A 208 12.58 -13.09 2.49
C ILE A 208 12.64 -14.51 1.90
N SER A 209 12.60 -14.60 0.56
CA SER A 209 12.67 -15.90 -0.13
C SER A 209 14.11 -16.31 -0.38
N SER A 210 14.98 -15.35 -0.66
CA SER A 210 16.41 -15.59 -0.87
C SER A 210 17.20 -14.31 -0.65
N ILE A 211 18.40 -14.48 -0.12
CA ILE A 211 19.48 -13.48 -0.11
C ILE A 211 20.74 -14.20 -0.56
N THR A 212 21.32 -13.77 -1.66
CA THR A 212 22.49 -14.40 -2.28
C THR A 212 23.64 -13.42 -2.41
N PRO A 213 24.85 -13.80 -1.99
CA PRO A 213 26.07 -13.06 -2.29
C PRO A 213 26.49 -13.25 -3.75
N PRO A 214 27.45 -12.47 -4.27
CA PRO A 214 28.09 -12.74 -5.55
C PRO A 214 28.86 -14.06 -5.54
N GLU A 215 29.04 -14.68 -6.71
CA GLU A 215 29.75 -15.96 -6.88
C GLU A 215 31.16 -15.98 -6.23
N GLU A 216 31.88 -14.86 -6.27
CA GLU A 216 33.19 -14.75 -5.65
C GLU A 216 33.15 -14.96 -4.13
N VAL A 217 32.09 -14.45 -3.49
CA VAL A 217 31.87 -14.60 -2.05
C VAL A 217 31.34 -16.00 -1.74
N GLU A 218 30.48 -16.56 -2.60
CA GLU A 218 30.03 -17.96 -2.48
C GLU A 218 31.21 -18.93 -2.48
N ARG A 219 32.15 -18.78 -3.42
CA ARG A 219 33.37 -19.59 -3.46
C ARG A 219 34.24 -19.43 -2.20
N ALA A 220 34.33 -18.22 -1.66
CA ALA A 220 35.07 -17.95 -0.42
C ALA A 220 34.38 -18.59 0.79
N ILE A 221 33.05 -18.62 0.79
CA ILE A 221 32.23 -19.32 1.80
C ILE A 221 32.50 -20.82 1.73
N ASP A 222 32.44 -21.42 0.55
CA ASP A 222 32.66 -22.85 0.34
C ASP A 222 34.09 -23.27 0.79
N ALA A 223 35.09 -22.46 0.46
CA ALA A 223 36.45 -22.70 0.92
C ALA A 223 36.59 -22.68 2.46
N LYS A 224 36.00 -21.68 3.13
CA LYS A 224 35.99 -21.60 4.60
C LYS A 224 35.21 -22.72 5.25
N MET A 225 34.13 -23.21 4.64
CA MET A 225 33.38 -24.35 5.14
C MET A 225 34.20 -25.66 5.03
N SER A 226 34.93 -25.82 3.92
CA SER A 226 35.82 -26.98 3.72
C SER A 226 36.95 -27.04 4.76
N ASP A 227 37.55 -25.87 5.08
CA ASP A 227 38.62 -25.79 6.10
C ASP A 227 38.13 -26.06 7.54
N ARG A 228 36.83 -25.91 7.80
CA ARG A 228 36.26 -26.23 9.14
C ARG A 228 35.85 -27.70 9.32
N MET A 229 35.73 -28.45 8.24
CA MET A 229 35.35 -29.85 8.23
C MET A 229 36.52 -30.82 8.11
N GLY A 230 37.75 -30.32 7.88
CA GLY A 230 39.02 -31.07 7.88
C GLY A 230 39.79 -30.85 9.15
#